data_2ec5ff30c0e591d0e1211f55d0c4d78c
#
_entry.id   2ec5ff30c0e591d0e1211f55d0c4d78c
#
_cell.length_a   1.000
_cell.length_b   1.000
_cell.length_c   1.000
_cell.angle_alpha   90.00
_cell.angle_beta   90.00
_cell.angle_gamma   90.00
#
_symmetry.space_group_name_H-M   'P 1'
#
loop_
_entity.id
_entity.type
_entity.pdbx_description
1 polymer ?
#
loop_
_entity_poly.entity_id
_entity_poly.type
_entity_poly.pdbx_seq_one_letter_code
_entity_poly.pdbx_strand_id
1 'polypeptide(L)'
;MKRLALVPCTLGLLAVTSCNDDEPEPHCDPDVVGTICTVAGSGENGYDRDADTTVLPALEAKMSLPQDTLTAPDGSIYILDWNNHRLRLLDTEGNLSWVAGRGELGGSLDDPANGDFNHPTNIIFDASGENIIMAAWHNSKVRTVSRATGVVSDTCGDGKRAYFGDDGPAETSSLDLPASVALDPNGNLIIMDQANQVLRMVDQSGDIHLLAGRCIIDAPAPAGPGACAEGVDPVQCAEGANGPSGKFTCGDPAEYCSKPCTPGYSGDDILATEMRMAQPFGQSASPAGRIVFDGEGNLYFADTGNHLIRMIDTDGYVHRVAGTAPQDGVPQNGYAGDGGPALDAKLNFPVDLAFADDGTLYFTDVYNHCVRAIDTDGTIRTAVGKCGESGYEGDGGPPEEALLNLPFGVEWADGTLVVSDTGNNVIRTIVMP
;
A
#
# COMPACT_ATOMS: atom_id res chain seq x y z
N MET A 1 71.95 -0.62 49.78
CA MET A 1 71.66 -2.05 49.78
C MET A 1 70.35 -2.23 50.53
N LYS A 2 69.28 -2.29 49.80
CA LYS A 2 67.94 -2.59 50.39
C LYS A 2 67.49 -3.93 49.79
N ARG A 3 67.21 -4.87 50.70
CA ARG A 3 66.76 -6.22 50.35
C ARG A 3 65.30 -6.17 49.87
N LEU A 4 65.02 -6.74 48.70
CA LEU A 4 63.70 -7.06 48.25
C LEU A 4 63.24 -8.35 48.91
N ALA A 5 62.06 -8.32 49.52
CA ALA A 5 61.38 -9.49 49.98
C ALA A 5 60.47 -10.02 48.88
N LEU A 6 60.64 -11.30 48.53
CA LEU A 6 59.72 -12.04 47.66
C LEU A 6 58.51 -12.49 48.49
N VAL A 7 57.31 -12.15 47.97
CA VAL A 7 56.05 -12.70 48.43
C VAL A 7 55.65 -13.82 47.45
N PRO A 8 55.27 -15.03 47.90
CA PRO A 8 54.88 -16.11 47.02
C PRO A 8 53.48 -15.87 46.50
N CYS A 9 53.32 -15.91 45.17
CA CYS A 9 52.04 -15.89 44.49
C CYS A 9 51.43 -17.30 44.52
N THR A 10 50.33 -17.48 45.25
CA THR A 10 49.52 -18.68 45.18
C THR A 10 48.71 -18.65 43.90
N LEU A 11 48.88 -19.66 43.04
CA LEU A 11 48.04 -19.90 41.85
C LEU A 11 46.62 -20.29 42.35
N GLY A 12 45.67 -19.37 42.26
CA GLY A 12 44.26 -19.68 42.25
C GLY A 12 43.84 -20.07 40.83
N LEU A 13 43.35 -21.29 40.65
CA LEU A 13 42.63 -21.71 39.45
C LEU A 13 41.38 -20.84 39.31
N LEU A 14 41.43 -19.83 38.44
CA LEU A 14 40.23 -19.19 37.91
C LEU A 14 39.64 -20.13 36.86
N ALA A 15 38.55 -20.77 37.22
CA ALA A 15 37.67 -21.38 36.26
C ALA A 15 37.16 -20.24 35.34
N VAL A 16 37.62 -20.20 34.12
CA VAL A 16 37.00 -19.41 33.06
C VAL A 16 35.68 -20.12 32.75
N THR A 17 34.60 -19.69 33.39
CA THR A 17 33.27 -19.95 32.85
C THR A 17 33.19 -19.17 31.54
N SER A 18 33.21 -19.91 30.42
CA SER A 18 32.77 -19.34 29.15
C SER A 18 31.37 -18.84 29.37
N CYS A 19 31.17 -17.53 29.28
CA CYS A 19 29.84 -16.99 28.99
C CYS A 19 29.48 -17.58 27.63
N ASN A 20 28.60 -18.56 27.58
CA ASN A 20 27.81 -18.83 26.42
C ASN A 20 26.87 -17.64 26.29
N ASP A 21 27.21 -16.74 25.39
CA ASP A 21 26.32 -15.67 24.95
C ASP A 21 25.29 -16.23 23.95
N ASP A 22 24.76 -17.43 24.23
CA ASP A 22 23.64 -18.04 23.51
C ASP A 22 22.42 -18.10 24.44
N GLU A 23 22.08 -17.02 25.13
CA GLU A 23 20.66 -16.83 25.48
C GLU A 23 20.01 -16.33 24.17
N PRO A 24 19.01 -17.07 23.62
CA PRO A 24 18.24 -16.53 22.50
C PRO A 24 17.67 -15.19 22.96
N GLU A 25 17.87 -14.15 22.13
CA GLU A 25 17.16 -12.89 22.30
C GLU A 25 15.71 -13.23 22.65
N PRO A 26 15.10 -12.55 23.61
CA PRO A 26 13.72 -12.86 23.99
C PRO A 26 12.87 -12.74 22.74
N HIS A 27 12.42 -13.88 22.23
CA HIS A 27 11.47 -13.90 21.11
C HIS A 27 10.26 -13.12 21.57
N CYS A 28 9.94 -12.04 20.86
CA CYS A 28 8.72 -11.30 21.05
C CYS A 28 7.56 -12.28 20.85
N ASP A 29 6.64 -12.31 21.81
CA ASP A 29 5.43 -13.13 21.71
C ASP A 29 4.35 -12.28 21.04
N PRO A 30 3.98 -12.58 19.79
CA PRO A 30 3.01 -11.80 19.02
C PRO A 30 1.59 -11.86 19.59
N ASP A 31 1.29 -12.81 20.50
CA ASP A 31 -0.03 -12.96 21.12
C ASP A 31 -0.20 -12.09 22.39
N VAL A 32 0.85 -11.39 22.81
CA VAL A 32 0.76 -10.50 23.98
C VAL A 32 0.07 -9.19 23.62
N VAL A 33 -1.11 -8.96 24.21
CA VAL A 33 -1.90 -7.75 24.01
C VAL A 33 -1.09 -6.48 24.34
N GLY A 34 -1.12 -5.50 23.44
CA GLY A 34 -0.45 -4.21 23.62
C GLY A 34 1.06 -4.25 23.41
N THR A 35 1.58 -5.30 22.77
CA THR A 35 2.98 -5.36 22.35
C THR A 35 3.09 -5.41 20.83
N ILE A 36 4.13 -4.80 20.29
CA ILE A 36 4.48 -4.90 18.86
C ILE A 36 5.52 -5.97 18.66
N CYS A 37 5.34 -6.84 17.65
CA CYS A 37 6.27 -7.92 17.33
C CYS A 37 6.51 -8.01 15.82
N THR A 38 7.77 -8.23 15.42
CA THR A 38 8.09 -8.67 14.06
C THR A 38 7.71 -10.14 13.89
N VAL A 39 6.92 -10.45 12.86
CA VAL A 39 6.46 -11.80 12.54
C VAL A 39 7.05 -12.35 11.24
N ALA A 40 7.51 -11.47 10.34
CA ALA A 40 8.20 -11.87 9.11
C ALA A 40 9.23 -10.84 8.69
N GLY A 41 10.30 -11.30 8.06
CA GLY A 41 11.42 -10.52 7.57
C GLY A 41 12.60 -10.48 8.53
N SER A 42 13.81 -10.62 7.98
CA SER A 42 15.07 -10.50 8.74
C SER A 42 15.55 -9.07 8.92
N GLY A 43 14.83 -8.08 8.35
CA GLY A 43 15.27 -6.69 8.26
C GLY A 43 16.28 -6.44 7.12
N GLU A 44 16.88 -7.48 6.55
CA GLU A 44 17.76 -7.35 5.41
C GLU A 44 16.97 -7.21 4.11
N ASN A 45 17.31 -6.16 3.34
CA ASN A 45 16.75 -6.00 2.00
C ASN A 45 17.31 -7.07 1.06
N GLY A 46 16.43 -7.76 0.33
CA GLY A 46 16.86 -8.74 -0.65
C GLY A 46 15.88 -9.88 -0.85
N TYR A 47 16.41 -10.96 -1.43
CA TYR A 47 15.65 -12.16 -1.73
C TYR A 47 16.52 -13.41 -1.59
N ASP A 48 15.99 -14.42 -0.91
CA ASP A 48 16.64 -15.72 -0.78
C ASP A 48 16.24 -16.61 -1.96
N ARG A 49 17.16 -16.88 -2.87
CA ARG A 49 16.88 -17.60 -4.14
C ARG A 49 16.30 -19.00 -3.95
N ASP A 50 16.56 -19.63 -2.82
CA ASP A 50 16.05 -20.96 -2.50
C ASP A 50 14.59 -20.92 -1.98
N ALA A 51 14.04 -19.74 -1.71
CA ALA A 51 12.69 -19.55 -1.19
C ALA A 51 11.58 -19.95 -2.19
N ASP A 52 11.89 -20.09 -3.49
CA ASP A 52 10.90 -20.55 -4.48
C ASP A 52 10.61 -22.05 -4.39
N THR A 53 11.46 -22.80 -3.72
CA THR A 53 11.36 -24.26 -3.59
C THR A 53 11.37 -24.75 -2.16
N THR A 54 11.66 -23.88 -1.20
CA THR A 54 11.78 -24.21 0.21
C THR A 54 10.93 -23.28 1.07
N VAL A 55 10.36 -23.85 2.11
CA VAL A 55 9.72 -23.08 3.19
C VAL A 55 10.82 -22.58 4.11
N LEU A 56 10.83 -21.28 4.42
CA LEU A 56 11.83 -20.64 5.27
C LEU A 56 11.20 -20.21 6.59
N PRO A 57 11.93 -20.22 7.72
CA PRO A 57 11.51 -19.51 8.91
C PRO A 57 11.30 -18.03 8.57
N ALA A 58 10.12 -17.49 8.88
CA ALA A 58 9.72 -16.16 8.40
C ALA A 58 10.65 -15.04 8.89
N LEU A 59 11.17 -15.15 10.11
CA LEU A 59 12.09 -14.17 10.69
C LEU A 59 13.51 -14.19 10.10
N GLU A 60 13.88 -15.27 9.38
CA GLU A 60 15.15 -15.38 8.70
C GLU A 60 15.07 -14.94 7.23
N ALA A 61 13.86 -14.82 6.70
CA ALA A 61 13.62 -14.53 5.30
C ALA A 61 13.92 -13.07 4.94
N LYS A 62 14.60 -12.86 3.81
CA LYS A 62 14.78 -11.50 3.26
C LYS A 62 13.53 -11.08 2.51
N MET A 63 13.17 -9.82 2.67
CA MET A 63 12.13 -9.15 1.89
C MET A 63 12.67 -7.87 1.26
N SER A 64 11.96 -7.33 0.31
CA SER A 64 12.34 -6.06 -0.31
C SER A 64 11.14 -5.14 -0.44
N LEU A 65 11.05 -4.21 0.50
CA LEU A 65 10.02 -3.19 0.56
C LEU A 65 8.58 -3.78 0.52
N PRO A 66 8.20 -4.67 1.46
CA PRO A 66 6.84 -5.22 1.51
C PRO A 66 5.82 -4.07 1.62
N GLN A 67 4.76 -4.10 0.78
CA GLN A 67 3.82 -2.99 0.65
C GLN A 67 2.49 -3.26 1.32
N ASP A 68 2.07 -4.51 1.38
CA ASP A 68 0.72 -4.86 1.79
C ASP A 68 0.65 -6.25 2.41
N THR A 69 -0.36 -6.47 3.25
CA THR A 69 -0.69 -7.75 3.86
C THR A 69 -2.17 -8.05 3.71
N LEU A 70 -2.52 -9.33 3.75
CA LEU A 70 -3.90 -9.80 3.72
C LEU A 70 -4.02 -11.06 4.58
N THR A 71 -4.66 -10.94 5.72
CA THR A 71 -4.85 -12.03 6.68
C THR A 71 -6.01 -12.93 6.26
N ALA A 72 -5.74 -14.22 6.15
CA ALA A 72 -6.76 -15.22 5.84
C ALA A 72 -7.52 -15.66 7.11
N PRO A 73 -8.73 -16.23 6.97
CA PRO A 73 -9.54 -16.67 8.11
C PRO A 73 -8.91 -17.76 8.99
N ASP A 74 -7.87 -18.44 8.50
CA ASP A 74 -7.09 -19.41 9.28
C ASP A 74 -5.92 -18.79 10.05
N GLY A 75 -5.74 -17.47 9.96
CA GLY A 75 -4.67 -16.70 10.60
C GLY A 75 -3.37 -16.64 9.79
N SER A 76 -3.30 -17.28 8.62
CA SER A 76 -2.15 -17.11 7.73
C SER A 76 -2.17 -15.72 7.07
N ILE A 77 -1.00 -15.15 6.76
CA ILE A 77 -0.88 -13.79 6.21
C ILE A 77 -0.23 -13.84 4.83
N TYR A 78 -0.97 -13.37 3.82
CA TYR A 78 -0.38 -13.10 2.52
C TYR A 78 0.41 -11.80 2.59
N ILE A 79 1.62 -11.79 2.02
CA ILE A 79 2.54 -10.65 2.04
C ILE A 79 2.91 -10.29 0.61
N LEU A 80 2.72 -9.03 0.27
CA LEU A 80 3.11 -8.47 -1.01
C LEU A 80 4.55 -7.97 -0.93
N ASP A 81 5.49 -8.81 -1.34
CA ASP A 81 6.93 -8.52 -1.37
C ASP A 81 7.26 -7.73 -2.65
N TRP A 82 7.01 -6.43 -2.59
CA TRP A 82 6.82 -5.49 -3.71
C TRP A 82 7.99 -5.47 -4.69
N ASN A 83 9.19 -5.21 -4.21
CA ASN A 83 10.38 -5.07 -5.06
C ASN A 83 11.01 -6.44 -5.42
N ASN A 84 10.54 -7.50 -4.78
CA ASN A 84 10.82 -8.89 -5.18
C ASN A 84 9.77 -9.43 -6.17
N HIS A 85 8.73 -8.63 -6.50
CA HIS A 85 7.69 -8.99 -7.47
C HIS A 85 7.00 -10.32 -7.15
N ARG A 86 6.66 -10.53 -5.85
CA ARG A 86 6.14 -11.80 -5.34
C ARG A 86 4.98 -11.61 -4.39
N LEU A 87 4.11 -12.60 -4.40
CA LEU A 87 3.14 -12.85 -3.35
C LEU A 87 3.65 -14.02 -2.51
N ARG A 88 3.75 -13.84 -1.20
CA ARG A 88 4.24 -14.82 -0.23
C ARG A 88 3.16 -15.13 0.80
N LEU A 89 3.28 -16.24 1.51
CA LEU A 89 2.38 -16.67 2.56
C LEU A 89 3.19 -16.96 3.83
N LEU A 90 2.89 -16.27 4.90
CA LEU A 90 3.29 -16.59 6.27
C LEU A 90 2.23 -17.51 6.85
N ASP A 91 2.59 -18.73 7.18
CA ASP A 91 1.69 -19.67 7.85
C ASP A 91 1.64 -19.43 9.39
N THR A 92 0.69 -20.07 10.06
CA THR A 92 0.52 -19.97 11.51
C THR A 92 1.62 -20.69 12.32
N GLU A 93 2.52 -21.38 11.67
CA GLU A 93 3.69 -22.02 12.28
C GLU A 93 4.94 -21.12 12.19
N GLY A 94 4.82 -19.93 11.58
CA GLY A 94 5.91 -18.97 11.43
C GLY A 94 6.82 -19.25 10.24
N ASN A 95 6.33 -19.94 9.22
CA ASN A 95 7.08 -20.22 8.01
C ASN A 95 6.60 -19.34 6.86
N LEU A 96 7.53 -18.90 6.03
CA LEU A 96 7.27 -18.10 4.84
C LEU A 96 7.48 -18.94 3.58
N SER A 97 6.46 -18.97 2.73
CA SER A 97 6.46 -19.69 1.47
C SER A 97 6.11 -18.78 0.28
N TRP A 98 6.44 -19.22 -0.92
CA TRP A 98 6.08 -18.58 -2.17
C TRP A 98 4.68 -18.99 -2.63
N VAL A 99 3.90 -18.04 -3.15
CA VAL A 99 2.55 -18.27 -3.70
C VAL A 99 2.52 -18.00 -5.21
N ALA A 100 2.97 -16.82 -5.64
CA ALA A 100 2.94 -16.41 -7.04
C ALA A 100 4.00 -15.32 -7.32
N GLY A 101 4.30 -15.10 -8.61
CA GLY A 101 5.31 -14.15 -9.05
C GLY A 101 6.70 -14.77 -9.16
N ARG A 102 7.36 -14.65 -10.32
CA ARG A 102 8.69 -15.24 -10.55
C ARG A 102 9.86 -14.42 -10.01
N GLY A 103 9.58 -13.19 -9.55
CA GLY A 103 10.61 -12.27 -9.07
C GLY A 103 11.35 -11.56 -10.19
N GLU A 104 10.86 -11.64 -11.40
CA GLU A 104 11.34 -10.89 -12.55
C GLU A 104 10.34 -9.80 -12.90
N LEU A 105 10.85 -8.65 -13.33
CA LEU A 105 10.02 -7.58 -13.87
C LEU A 105 9.35 -8.05 -15.15
N GLY A 106 8.03 -8.09 -15.19
CA GLY A 106 7.34 -8.52 -16.37
C GLY A 106 5.83 -8.40 -16.29
N GLY A 107 5.17 -8.87 -17.32
CA GLY A 107 3.73 -8.91 -17.43
C GLY A 107 3.22 -10.17 -18.09
N SER A 108 4.12 -11.11 -18.42
CA SER A 108 3.77 -12.34 -19.10
C SER A 108 2.92 -13.25 -18.21
N LEU A 109 1.95 -13.92 -18.84
CA LEU A 109 1.16 -15.01 -18.31
C LEU A 109 1.37 -16.29 -19.12
N ASP A 110 2.52 -16.42 -19.82
CA ASP A 110 2.85 -17.61 -20.62
C ASP A 110 2.93 -18.88 -19.75
N ASP A 111 3.26 -18.70 -18.48
CA ASP A 111 3.10 -19.72 -17.45
C ASP A 111 2.19 -19.11 -16.34
N PRO A 112 0.89 -19.35 -16.38
CA PRO A 112 -0.04 -18.76 -15.41
C PRO A 112 0.23 -19.13 -13.95
N ALA A 113 0.85 -20.30 -13.70
CA ALA A 113 1.23 -20.70 -12.34
C ALA A 113 2.38 -19.84 -11.79
N ASN A 114 3.14 -19.19 -12.67
CA ASN A 114 4.32 -18.41 -12.34
C ASN A 114 4.32 -17.05 -13.07
N GLY A 115 3.16 -16.42 -13.24
CA GLY A 115 3.03 -15.13 -13.94
C GLY A 115 3.97 -14.07 -13.37
N ASP A 116 4.46 -13.17 -14.24
CA ASP A 116 5.32 -12.07 -13.81
C ASP A 116 4.52 -10.95 -13.17
N PHE A 117 5.03 -10.38 -12.10
CA PHE A 117 4.52 -9.15 -11.52
C PHE A 117 5.49 -8.00 -11.79
N ASN A 118 4.94 -6.80 -11.84
CA ASN A 118 5.74 -5.59 -11.91
C ASN A 118 5.27 -4.63 -10.83
N HIS A 119 5.92 -4.71 -9.67
CA HIS A 119 5.62 -3.89 -8.49
C HIS A 119 4.13 -3.92 -8.09
N PRO A 120 3.58 -5.08 -7.69
CA PRO A 120 2.21 -5.16 -7.19
C PRO A 120 2.07 -4.41 -5.85
N THR A 121 0.97 -3.70 -5.62
CA THR A 121 0.89 -2.72 -4.53
C THR A 121 -0.17 -3.00 -3.49
N ASN A 122 -1.26 -3.68 -3.86
CA ASN A 122 -2.36 -3.95 -2.95
C ASN A 122 -3.05 -5.27 -3.30
N ILE A 123 -3.53 -5.96 -2.29
CA ILE A 123 -4.23 -7.25 -2.40
C ILE A 123 -5.47 -7.28 -1.52
N ILE A 124 -6.52 -7.92 -2.03
CA ILE A 124 -7.75 -8.21 -1.30
C ILE A 124 -8.23 -9.62 -1.65
N PHE A 125 -9.09 -10.22 -0.82
CA PHE A 125 -9.82 -11.41 -1.24
C PHE A 125 -10.96 -11.03 -2.21
N ASP A 126 -11.25 -11.93 -3.14
CA ASP A 126 -12.52 -11.87 -3.87
C ASP A 126 -13.69 -12.22 -2.94
N ALA A 127 -14.94 -12.03 -3.40
CA ALA A 127 -16.12 -12.28 -2.60
C ALA A 127 -16.27 -13.75 -2.15
N SER A 128 -15.62 -14.69 -2.81
CA SER A 128 -15.61 -16.11 -2.44
C SER A 128 -14.54 -16.46 -1.43
N GLY A 129 -13.50 -15.63 -1.29
CA GLY A 129 -12.28 -15.91 -0.55
C GLY A 129 -11.37 -16.96 -1.21
N GLU A 130 -11.67 -17.43 -2.42
CA GLU A 130 -10.89 -18.44 -3.14
C GLU A 130 -9.74 -17.82 -3.92
N ASN A 131 -9.85 -16.53 -4.25
CA ASN A 131 -8.85 -15.82 -5.03
C ASN A 131 -8.41 -14.53 -4.33
N ILE A 132 -7.24 -14.05 -4.73
CA ILE A 132 -6.68 -12.77 -4.34
C ILE A 132 -6.72 -11.85 -5.56
N ILE A 133 -7.40 -10.71 -5.44
CA ILE A 133 -7.40 -9.63 -6.43
C ILE A 133 -6.23 -8.69 -6.10
N MET A 134 -5.45 -8.34 -7.09
CA MET A 134 -4.19 -7.62 -6.93
C MET A 134 -4.12 -6.39 -7.85
N ALA A 135 -3.78 -5.24 -7.30
CA ALA A 135 -3.37 -4.08 -8.08
C ALA A 135 -1.95 -4.28 -8.60
N ALA A 136 -1.81 -4.63 -9.87
CA ALA A 136 -0.53 -4.86 -10.53
C ALA A 136 -0.02 -3.55 -11.16
N TRP A 137 0.51 -2.68 -10.32
CA TRP A 137 0.77 -1.25 -10.52
C TRP A 137 1.50 -0.91 -11.84
N HIS A 138 2.73 -1.35 -12.04
CA HIS A 138 3.49 -1.11 -13.28
C HIS A 138 3.07 -2.03 -14.44
N ASN A 139 2.21 -3.02 -14.19
CA ASN A 139 1.56 -3.77 -15.26
C ASN A 139 0.38 -3.00 -15.86
N SER A 140 -0.08 -1.91 -15.23
CA SER A 140 -1.31 -1.17 -15.59
C SER A 140 -2.51 -2.09 -15.70
N LYS A 141 -2.65 -3.00 -14.72
CA LYS A 141 -3.68 -4.05 -14.66
C LYS A 141 -4.15 -4.30 -13.25
N VAL A 142 -5.34 -4.85 -13.15
CA VAL A 142 -5.76 -5.61 -11.99
C VAL A 142 -5.68 -7.10 -12.35
N ARG A 143 -5.11 -7.91 -11.46
CA ARG A 143 -4.90 -9.34 -11.63
C ARG A 143 -5.59 -10.13 -10.55
N THR A 144 -5.90 -11.39 -10.86
CA THR A 144 -6.43 -12.36 -9.90
C THR A 144 -5.46 -13.53 -9.77
N VAL A 145 -5.17 -13.91 -8.53
CA VAL A 145 -4.32 -15.06 -8.17
C VAL A 145 -5.18 -16.10 -7.46
N SER A 146 -5.23 -17.32 -7.97
CA SER A 146 -5.87 -18.44 -7.29
C SER A 146 -5.09 -18.84 -6.05
N ARG A 147 -5.70 -18.83 -4.87
CA ARG A 147 -5.06 -19.26 -3.61
C ARG A 147 -4.66 -20.74 -3.63
N ALA A 148 -5.46 -21.56 -4.29
CA ALA A 148 -5.23 -22.99 -4.34
C ALA A 148 -4.09 -23.42 -5.27
N THR A 149 -3.83 -22.65 -6.33
CA THR A 149 -2.91 -23.07 -7.41
C THR A 149 -1.80 -22.07 -7.74
N GLY A 150 -1.90 -20.83 -7.25
CA GLY A 150 -1.00 -19.75 -7.62
C GLY A 150 -1.20 -19.24 -9.06
N VAL A 151 -2.19 -19.77 -9.79
CA VAL A 151 -2.46 -19.34 -11.18
C VAL A 151 -2.89 -17.89 -11.21
N VAL A 152 -2.26 -17.12 -12.10
CA VAL A 152 -2.49 -15.68 -12.29
C VAL A 152 -3.29 -15.44 -13.56
N SER A 153 -4.28 -14.56 -13.51
CA SER A 153 -5.06 -14.10 -14.66
C SER A 153 -5.25 -12.58 -14.64
N ASP A 154 -5.44 -11.97 -15.80
CA ASP A 154 -5.80 -10.56 -15.91
C ASP A 154 -7.30 -10.39 -15.66
N THR A 155 -7.68 -9.41 -14.84
CA THR A 155 -9.08 -9.11 -14.48
C THR A 155 -9.55 -7.80 -15.11
N CYS A 156 -8.69 -6.78 -15.14
CA CYS A 156 -9.00 -5.46 -15.69
C CYS A 156 -7.72 -4.83 -16.25
N GLY A 157 -7.86 -4.06 -17.32
CA GLY A 157 -6.76 -3.31 -17.93
C GLY A 157 -6.07 -4.06 -19.08
N ASP A 158 -5.79 -3.33 -20.16
CA ASP A 158 -5.10 -3.84 -21.36
C ASP A 158 -3.56 -3.80 -21.26
N GLY A 159 -3.04 -3.31 -20.12
CA GLY A 159 -1.61 -3.17 -19.85
C GLY A 159 -0.98 -1.91 -20.44
N LYS A 160 -1.76 -1.01 -21.00
CA LYS A 160 -1.27 0.29 -21.49
C LYS A 160 -1.51 1.35 -20.43
N ARG A 161 -0.52 2.22 -20.25
CA ARG A 161 -0.60 3.36 -19.36
C ARG A 161 -1.38 4.49 -20.02
N ALA A 162 -2.69 4.59 -19.71
CA ALA A 162 -3.59 5.60 -20.26
C ALA A 162 -4.88 5.67 -19.43
N TYR A 163 -5.69 6.70 -19.67
CA TYR A 163 -7.08 6.79 -19.24
C TYR A 163 -8.00 6.51 -20.42
N PHE A 164 -8.63 5.34 -20.46
CA PHE A 164 -9.48 4.92 -21.57
C PHE A 164 -10.44 3.80 -21.17
N GLY A 165 -11.60 3.74 -21.82
CA GLY A 165 -12.51 2.59 -21.85
C GLY A 165 -13.63 2.63 -20.83
N ASP A 166 -13.97 3.79 -20.23
CA ASP A 166 -15.17 3.90 -19.41
C ASP A 166 -16.43 3.58 -20.23
N ASP A 167 -17.42 3.02 -19.55
CA ASP A 167 -18.68 2.52 -20.10
C ASP A 167 -18.49 1.38 -21.13
N GLY A 168 -17.46 0.56 -20.94
CA GLY A 168 -17.14 -0.60 -21.75
C GLY A 168 -16.42 -1.72 -20.98
N PRO A 169 -16.04 -2.82 -21.67
CA PRO A 169 -15.43 -3.98 -21.02
C PRO A 169 -14.13 -3.64 -20.29
N ALA A 170 -14.05 -3.99 -19.01
CA ALA A 170 -12.90 -3.69 -18.16
C ALA A 170 -11.58 -4.30 -18.68
N GLU A 171 -11.63 -5.45 -19.32
CA GLU A 171 -10.45 -6.13 -19.88
C GLU A 171 -9.77 -5.36 -21.03
N THR A 172 -10.53 -4.50 -21.72
CA THR A 172 -10.03 -3.67 -22.83
C THR A 172 -9.78 -2.22 -22.45
N SER A 173 -10.08 -1.84 -21.22
CA SER A 173 -9.79 -0.51 -20.68
C SER A 173 -8.29 -0.32 -20.46
N SER A 174 -7.85 0.93 -20.41
CA SER A 174 -6.46 1.25 -20.03
C SER A 174 -6.46 1.92 -18.65
N LEU A 175 -5.52 1.50 -17.80
CA LEU A 175 -5.25 2.04 -16.47
C LEU A 175 -3.85 2.66 -16.45
N ASP A 176 -3.60 3.60 -15.54
CA ASP A 176 -2.24 4.12 -15.34
C ASP A 176 -1.85 4.08 -13.86
N LEU A 177 -0.98 3.13 -13.51
CA LEU A 177 -0.53 2.87 -12.14
C LEU A 177 -1.70 2.57 -11.18
N PRO A 178 -2.55 1.55 -11.43
CA PRO A 178 -3.60 1.18 -10.48
C PRO A 178 -2.97 0.75 -9.16
N ALA A 179 -3.22 1.51 -8.10
CA ALA A 179 -2.48 1.37 -6.85
C ALA A 179 -3.25 0.62 -5.77
N SER A 180 -4.57 0.61 -5.85
CA SER A 180 -5.41 -0.04 -4.85
C SER A 180 -6.69 -0.57 -5.48
N VAL A 181 -7.21 -1.62 -4.86
CA VAL A 181 -8.50 -2.25 -5.19
C VAL A 181 -9.30 -2.49 -3.91
N ALA A 182 -10.63 -2.40 -4.00
CA ALA A 182 -11.56 -2.80 -2.95
C ALA A 182 -12.84 -3.36 -3.57
N LEU A 183 -13.60 -4.14 -2.83
CA LEU A 183 -14.96 -4.51 -3.21
C LEU A 183 -15.96 -3.60 -2.48
N ASP A 184 -16.90 -3.04 -3.22
CA ASP A 184 -18.02 -2.32 -2.61
C ASP A 184 -19.03 -3.31 -1.97
N PRO A 185 -20.00 -2.85 -1.16
CA PRO A 185 -20.98 -3.73 -0.55
C PRO A 185 -21.85 -4.54 -1.54
N ASN A 186 -21.88 -4.16 -2.82
CA ASN A 186 -22.59 -4.87 -3.88
C ASN A 186 -21.68 -5.87 -4.62
N GLY A 187 -20.39 -5.94 -4.26
CA GLY A 187 -19.37 -6.79 -4.88
C GLY A 187 -18.78 -6.21 -6.16
N ASN A 188 -19.00 -4.93 -6.48
CA ASN A 188 -18.30 -4.28 -7.59
C ASN A 188 -16.84 -4.00 -7.20
N LEU A 189 -15.94 -4.08 -8.17
CA LEU A 189 -14.52 -3.83 -7.94
C LEU A 189 -14.20 -2.35 -8.12
N ILE A 190 -13.75 -1.70 -7.07
CA ILE A 190 -13.30 -0.32 -7.09
C ILE A 190 -11.78 -0.29 -7.27
N ILE A 191 -11.29 0.61 -8.12
CA ILE A 191 -9.88 0.73 -8.51
C ILE A 191 -9.43 2.17 -8.30
N MET A 192 -8.37 2.40 -7.54
CA MET A 192 -7.62 3.66 -7.55
C MET A 192 -6.70 3.68 -8.76
N ASP A 193 -7.13 4.35 -9.81
CA ASP A 193 -6.35 4.57 -11.05
C ASP A 193 -5.43 5.78 -10.86
N GLN A 194 -4.33 5.54 -10.14
CA GLN A 194 -3.51 6.53 -9.44
C GLN A 194 -3.01 7.67 -10.34
N ALA A 195 -2.36 7.36 -11.45
CA ALA A 195 -1.80 8.39 -12.32
C ALA A 195 -2.88 9.11 -13.14
N ASN A 196 -4.05 8.48 -13.31
CA ASN A 196 -5.22 9.09 -13.90
C ASN A 196 -6.02 9.96 -12.91
N GLN A 197 -5.65 9.99 -11.62
CA GLN A 197 -6.29 10.83 -10.58
C GLN A 197 -7.79 10.56 -10.43
N VAL A 198 -8.22 9.30 -10.60
CA VAL A 198 -9.62 8.90 -10.55
C VAL A 198 -9.82 7.58 -9.81
N LEU A 199 -11.03 7.39 -9.31
CA LEU A 199 -11.55 6.10 -8.88
C LEU A 199 -12.44 5.54 -9.98
N ARG A 200 -12.25 4.28 -10.33
CA ARG A 200 -13.05 3.57 -11.32
C ARG A 200 -13.73 2.37 -10.69
N MET A 201 -14.87 1.98 -11.22
CA MET A 201 -15.65 0.84 -10.75
C MET A 201 -15.84 -0.16 -11.89
N VAL A 202 -15.56 -1.42 -11.65
CA VAL A 202 -15.96 -2.52 -12.53
C VAL A 202 -17.20 -3.16 -11.93
N ASP A 203 -18.30 -3.12 -12.66
CA ASP A 203 -19.57 -3.65 -12.22
C ASP A 203 -19.67 -5.18 -12.40
N GLN A 204 -20.78 -5.76 -11.95
CA GLN A 204 -21.01 -7.22 -12.01
C GLN A 204 -21.20 -7.75 -13.46
N SER A 205 -21.35 -6.87 -14.46
CA SER A 205 -21.38 -7.26 -15.88
C SER A 205 -19.99 -7.28 -16.49
N GLY A 206 -18.98 -6.75 -15.79
CA GLY A 206 -17.60 -6.66 -16.23
C GLY A 206 -17.31 -5.37 -17.01
N ASP A 207 -18.20 -4.39 -16.96
CA ASP A 207 -17.97 -3.06 -17.57
C ASP A 207 -17.35 -2.11 -16.53
N ILE A 208 -16.41 -1.26 -17.00
CA ILE A 208 -15.73 -0.28 -16.16
C ILE A 208 -16.35 1.10 -16.32
N HIS A 209 -16.49 1.84 -15.22
CA HIS A 209 -17.09 3.16 -15.15
C HIS A 209 -16.25 4.13 -14.33
N LEU A 210 -16.31 5.42 -14.64
CA LEU A 210 -15.79 6.45 -13.76
C LEU A 210 -16.68 6.52 -12.50
N LEU A 211 -16.07 6.32 -11.32
CA LEU A 211 -16.77 6.46 -10.04
C LEU A 211 -16.58 7.86 -9.44
N ALA A 212 -15.34 8.33 -9.40
CA ALA A 212 -15.00 9.60 -8.77
C ALA A 212 -13.68 10.17 -9.31
N GLY A 213 -13.48 11.45 -9.08
CA GLY A 213 -12.31 12.15 -9.57
C GLY A 213 -12.52 12.73 -10.97
N ARG A 214 -11.62 13.62 -11.33
CA ARG A 214 -11.65 14.28 -12.63
C ARG A 214 -10.26 14.36 -13.22
N CYS A 215 -10.05 13.68 -14.34
CA CYS A 215 -8.81 13.82 -15.09
C CYS A 215 -8.80 15.16 -15.82
N ILE A 216 -7.93 16.07 -15.43
CA ILE A 216 -7.73 17.38 -16.06
C ILE A 216 -6.28 17.51 -16.47
N ILE A 217 -6.04 18.04 -17.66
CA ILE A 217 -4.70 18.39 -18.14
C ILE A 217 -4.58 19.91 -18.16
N ASP A 218 -4.01 20.47 -17.09
CA ASP A 218 -3.88 21.94 -16.92
C ASP A 218 -2.68 22.56 -17.66
N ALA A 219 -1.75 21.77 -18.18
CA ALA A 219 -0.57 22.29 -18.83
C ALA A 219 -0.85 22.62 -20.31
N PRO A 220 -0.40 23.80 -20.80
CA PRO A 220 -0.39 24.05 -22.24
C PRO A 220 0.36 22.89 -22.93
N ALA A 221 -0.25 22.35 -23.99
CA ALA A 221 0.38 21.30 -24.79
C ALA A 221 1.75 21.80 -25.26
N PRO A 222 2.86 21.05 -25.04
CA PRO A 222 4.09 21.39 -25.76
C PRO A 222 3.78 21.38 -27.24
N ALA A 223 4.23 22.39 -27.97
CA ALA A 223 4.10 22.45 -29.41
C ALA A 223 4.94 21.30 -30.01
N GLY A 224 4.29 20.19 -30.38
CA GLY A 224 4.94 19.02 -30.96
C GLY A 224 3.97 17.87 -31.16
N PRO A 225 4.36 16.84 -31.92
CA PRO A 225 3.55 15.63 -32.09
C PRO A 225 3.24 15.00 -30.73
N GLY A 226 2.00 14.57 -30.52
CA GLY A 226 1.56 13.91 -29.28
C GLY A 226 1.02 14.82 -28.17
N ALA A 227 0.82 16.11 -28.44
CA ALA A 227 0.27 17.05 -27.45
C ALA A 227 -1.26 17.15 -27.55
N CYS A 228 -1.97 17.01 -26.43
CA CYS A 228 -3.40 17.38 -26.38
C CYS A 228 -3.56 18.90 -26.52
N ALA A 229 -4.62 19.36 -27.17
CA ALA A 229 -4.96 20.78 -27.23
C ALA A 229 -5.29 21.29 -25.81
N GLU A 230 -4.95 22.56 -25.52
CA GLU A 230 -5.23 23.20 -24.25
C GLU A 230 -6.74 23.18 -23.94
N GLY A 231 -7.11 22.72 -22.74
CA GLY A 231 -8.51 22.67 -22.29
C GLY A 231 -9.36 21.54 -22.88
N VAL A 232 -8.76 20.58 -23.58
CA VAL A 232 -9.46 19.37 -24.04
C VAL A 232 -9.42 18.30 -22.97
N ASP A 233 -10.60 17.85 -22.55
CA ASP A 233 -10.76 16.70 -21.65
C ASP A 233 -10.07 15.49 -22.30
N PRO A 234 -9.26 14.69 -21.57
CA PRO A 234 -8.65 13.47 -22.10
C PRO A 234 -9.66 12.51 -22.73
N VAL A 235 -10.87 12.43 -22.19
CA VAL A 235 -11.98 11.64 -22.77
C VAL A 235 -12.35 12.17 -24.15
N GLN A 236 -12.38 13.48 -24.36
CA GLN A 236 -12.68 14.06 -25.68
C GLN A 236 -11.51 13.87 -26.67
N CYS A 237 -10.27 13.84 -26.20
CA CYS A 237 -9.13 13.44 -27.04
C CYS A 237 -9.27 11.98 -27.52
N ALA A 238 -9.80 11.09 -26.68
CA ALA A 238 -10.03 9.70 -27.05
C ALA A 238 -11.17 9.51 -28.08
N GLU A 239 -12.25 10.28 -27.94
CA GLU A 239 -13.40 10.22 -28.84
C GLU A 239 -13.11 10.82 -30.23
N GLY A 240 -12.21 11.81 -30.33
CA GLY A 240 -11.83 12.48 -31.59
C GLY A 240 -10.76 11.77 -32.38
N ALA A 241 -10.04 10.81 -31.81
CA ALA A 241 -8.89 10.17 -32.41
C ALA A 241 -9.04 8.65 -32.41
N ASN A 242 -10.02 8.14 -33.18
CA ASN A 242 -10.16 6.72 -33.46
C ASN A 242 -8.97 6.22 -34.33
N GLY A 243 -7.79 6.13 -33.72
CA GLY A 243 -6.71 5.30 -34.24
C GLY A 243 -7.07 3.81 -34.08
N PRO A 244 -6.56 2.94 -34.95
CA PRO A 244 -6.92 1.51 -34.97
C PRO A 244 -6.58 0.72 -33.70
N SER A 245 -6.11 1.37 -32.64
CA SER A 245 -5.73 0.75 -31.37
C SER A 245 -6.48 1.27 -30.14
N GLY A 246 -7.50 2.15 -30.30
CA GLY A 246 -8.28 2.69 -29.17
C GLY A 246 -7.44 3.43 -28.12
N LYS A 247 -6.34 4.05 -28.54
CA LYS A 247 -5.40 4.76 -27.68
C LYS A 247 -5.64 6.25 -27.73
N PHE A 248 -5.38 6.97 -26.62
CA PHE A 248 -5.32 8.42 -26.67
C PHE A 248 -4.28 8.87 -27.68
N THR A 249 -4.71 9.43 -28.81
CA THR A 249 -3.82 10.03 -29.77
C THR A 249 -4.13 11.51 -29.87
N CYS A 250 -3.23 12.35 -29.40
CA CYS A 250 -3.27 13.77 -29.67
C CYS A 250 -2.21 14.05 -30.72
N GLY A 251 -2.61 14.31 -31.96
CA GLY A 251 -1.74 14.73 -33.08
C GLY A 251 -1.35 13.62 -34.04
N ASP A 252 -0.39 12.77 -33.75
CA ASP A 252 0.04 11.67 -34.62
C ASP A 252 -0.61 10.36 -34.19
N PRO A 253 -1.25 9.56 -35.07
CA PRO A 253 -1.82 8.25 -34.74
C PRO A 253 -0.84 7.23 -34.16
N ALA A 254 0.46 7.49 -34.21
CA ALA A 254 1.52 6.62 -33.71
C ALA A 254 2.01 6.99 -32.30
N GLU A 255 1.67 8.16 -31.76
CA GLU A 255 2.15 8.63 -30.46
C GLU A 255 1.01 8.78 -29.43
N TYR A 256 1.25 8.31 -28.21
CA TYR A 256 0.31 8.42 -27.10
C TYR A 256 0.33 9.80 -26.47
N CYS A 257 -0.84 10.31 -26.10
CA CYS A 257 -0.92 11.38 -25.12
C CYS A 257 -0.52 10.81 -23.75
N SER A 258 0.77 10.75 -23.47
CA SER A 258 1.33 10.18 -22.25
C SER A 258 1.35 11.19 -21.08
N LYS A 259 0.50 12.23 -21.10
CA LYS A 259 0.42 13.14 -19.98
C LYS A 259 -0.53 12.58 -18.92
N PRO A 260 -0.03 12.36 -17.71
CA PRO A 260 -0.89 12.03 -16.60
C PRO A 260 -1.87 13.17 -16.30
N CYS A 261 -3.02 12.84 -15.74
CA CYS A 261 -3.96 13.83 -15.27
C CYS A 261 -3.30 14.69 -14.17
N THR A 262 -3.55 15.99 -14.19
CA THR A 262 -2.91 16.93 -13.27
C THR A 262 -3.49 16.78 -11.86
N PRO A 263 -2.68 16.49 -10.84
CA PRO A 263 -3.12 16.45 -9.45
C PRO A 263 -3.71 17.78 -8.99
N GLY A 264 -4.62 17.75 -8.02
CA GLY A 264 -5.16 18.98 -7.48
C GLY A 264 -6.12 18.75 -6.32
N TYR A 265 -6.73 19.83 -5.87
CA TYR A 265 -7.75 19.86 -4.83
C TYR A 265 -8.86 20.81 -5.23
N SER A 266 -10.10 20.36 -5.21
CA SER A 266 -11.27 21.18 -5.60
C SER A 266 -12.21 21.51 -4.44
N GLY A 267 -11.82 21.17 -3.21
CA GLY A 267 -12.65 21.37 -2.03
C GLY A 267 -13.34 20.10 -1.54
N ASP A 268 -14.14 20.26 -0.52
CA ASP A 268 -14.96 19.24 0.12
C ASP A 268 -16.45 19.56 -0.07
N ASP A 269 -17.33 18.64 0.28
CA ASP A 269 -18.80 18.75 0.18
C ASP A 269 -19.29 19.01 -1.26
N ILE A 270 -18.61 18.43 -2.24
CA ILE A 270 -18.94 18.48 -3.67
C ILE A 270 -19.18 17.07 -4.22
N LEU A 271 -19.78 16.96 -5.40
CA LEU A 271 -19.94 15.67 -6.06
C LEU A 271 -18.57 15.02 -6.31
N ALA A 272 -18.46 13.74 -6.01
CA ALA A 272 -17.21 13.00 -6.16
C ALA A 272 -16.69 12.98 -7.61
N THR A 273 -17.59 13.04 -8.60
CA THR A 273 -17.22 13.16 -10.03
C THR A 273 -16.67 14.54 -10.41
N GLU A 274 -16.83 15.56 -9.56
CA GLU A 274 -16.28 16.90 -9.77
C GLU A 274 -14.99 17.13 -8.99
N MET A 275 -14.63 16.20 -8.09
CA MET A 275 -13.45 16.39 -7.27
C MET A 275 -12.16 16.24 -8.08
N ARG A 276 -11.13 16.94 -7.60
CA ARG A 276 -9.72 16.64 -7.95
C ARG A 276 -9.05 15.99 -6.74
N MET A 277 -8.18 15.06 -7.00
CA MET A 277 -7.30 14.45 -6.02
C MET A 277 -5.84 14.66 -6.41
N ALA A 278 -4.93 14.45 -5.49
CA ALA A 278 -3.51 14.49 -5.79
C ALA A 278 -2.87 13.16 -5.43
N GLN A 279 -2.66 12.34 -6.43
CA GLN A 279 -1.91 11.10 -6.30
C GLN A 279 -0.54 11.27 -6.95
N PRO A 280 0.51 10.63 -6.40
CA PRO A 280 1.83 10.59 -7.04
C PRO A 280 1.73 9.99 -8.45
N PHE A 281 2.53 10.48 -9.39
CA PHE A 281 2.53 9.99 -10.77
C PHE A 281 3.94 9.98 -11.38
N GLY A 282 4.09 9.27 -12.50
CA GLY A 282 5.38 9.12 -13.18
C GLY A 282 6.09 7.81 -12.86
N GLN A 283 7.24 7.57 -13.50
CA GLN A 283 7.98 6.29 -13.40
C GLN A 283 8.55 6.01 -12.01
N SER A 284 8.82 7.06 -11.25
CA SER A 284 9.38 6.97 -9.90
C SER A 284 8.38 7.37 -8.81
N ALA A 285 7.07 7.34 -9.14
CA ALA A 285 6.03 7.59 -8.16
C ALA A 285 6.09 6.51 -7.06
N SER A 286 5.67 6.85 -5.87
CA SER A 286 5.38 5.85 -4.83
C SER A 286 3.94 5.36 -5.01
N PRO A 287 3.66 4.08 -4.73
CA PRO A 287 2.28 3.59 -4.62
C PRO A 287 1.53 4.38 -3.55
N ALA A 288 0.27 4.71 -3.81
CA ALA A 288 -0.49 5.59 -2.93
C ALA A 288 -2.01 5.49 -3.20
N GLY A 289 -2.82 6.14 -2.37
CA GLY A 289 -4.25 6.22 -2.63
C GLY A 289 -5.00 4.93 -2.32
N ARG A 290 -4.67 4.22 -1.22
CA ARG A 290 -5.45 3.06 -0.78
C ARG A 290 -6.88 3.44 -0.49
N ILE A 291 -7.77 2.49 -0.66
CA ILE A 291 -9.22 2.64 -0.51
C ILE A 291 -9.78 1.57 0.42
N VAL A 292 -10.76 1.94 1.24
CA VAL A 292 -11.48 1.03 2.14
C VAL A 292 -12.92 1.49 2.30
N PHE A 293 -13.84 0.57 2.54
CA PHE A 293 -15.22 0.87 2.87
C PHE A 293 -15.46 0.75 4.38
N ASP A 294 -16.32 1.62 4.93
CA ASP A 294 -16.87 1.42 6.26
C ASP A 294 -18.09 0.48 6.23
N GLY A 295 -18.65 0.18 7.42
CA GLY A 295 -19.83 -0.67 7.55
C GLY A 295 -21.12 -0.06 7.03
N GLU A 296 -21.14 1.23 6.69
CA GLU A 296 -22.29 1.96 6.14
C GLU A 296 -22.23 2.05 4.61
N GLY A 297 -21.09 1.67 4.01
CA GLY A 297 -20.86 1.68 2.56
C GLY A 297 -20.26 2.98 2.05
N ASN A 298 -19.74 3.85 2.93
CA ASN A 298 -18.95 4.99 2.52
C ASN A 298 -17.55 4.55 2.12
N LEU A 299 -17.00 5.15 1.06
CA LEU A 299 -15.67 4.85 0.56
C LEU A 299 -14.66 5.85 1.09
N TYR A 300 -13.68 5.36 1.86
CA TYR A 300 -12.56 6.17 2.36
C TYR A 300 -11.33 5.96 1.48
N PHE A 301 -10.57 7.03 1.27
CA PHE A 301 -9.33 6.95 0.49
C PHE A 301 -8.27 7.93 0.98
N ALA A 302 -7.02 7.55 0.80
CA ALA A 302 -5.90 8.45 1.00
C ALA A 302 -5.73 9.35 -0.23
N ASP A 303 -5.94 10.64 -0.07
CA ASP A 303 -5.60 11.69 -1.05
C ASP A 303 -4.16 12.12 -0.78
N THR A 304 -3.23 11.21 -1.09
CA THR A 304 -1.87 11.14 -0.56
C THR A 304 -1.05 12.39 -0.81
N GLY A 305 -1.08 12.93 -2.03
CA GLY A 305 -0.33 14.14 -2.37
C GLY A 305 -0.95 15.43 -1.84
N ASN A 306 -2.23 15.41 -1.47
CA ASN A 306 -2.87 16.48 -0.72
C ASN A 306 -2.66 16.34 0.80
N HIS A 307 -2.06 15.23 1.26
CA HIS A 307 -1.87 14.89 2.67
C HIS A 307 -3.18 14.84 3.46
N LEU A 308 -4.21 14.24 2.85
CA LEU A 308 -5.56 14.14 3.39
C LEU A 308 -6.04 12.69 3.42
N ILE A 309 -6.98 12.42 4.32
CA ILE A 309 -7.89 11.29 4.21
C ILE A 309 -9.26 11.86 3.87
N ARG A 310 -9.90 11.31 2.84
CA ARG A 310 -11.21 11.74 2.36
C ARG A 310 -12.17 10.56 2.31
N MET A 311 -13.46 10.88 2.32
CA MET A 311 -14.55 9.91 2.24
C MET A 311 -15.52 10.34 1.14
N ILE A 312 -16.05 9.39 0.39
CA ILE A 312 -17.19 9.57 -0.50
C ILE A 312 -18.37 8.86 0.16
N ASP A 313 -19.41 9.63 0.47
CA ASP A 313 -20.61 9.09 1.07
C ASP A 313 -21.50 8.33 0.05
N THR A 314 -22.51 7.65 0.54
CA THR A 314 -23.44 6.86 -0.30
C THR A 314 -24.31 7.74 -1.21
N ASP A 315 -24.38 9.04 -0.99
CA ASP A 315 -25.04 10.01 -1.87
C ASP A 315 -24.10 10.54 -2.96
N GLY A 316 -22.81 10.15 -2.93
CA GLY A 316 -21.78 10.50 -3.92
C GLY A 316 -21.12 11.83 -3.69
N TYR A 317 -21.15 12.37 -2.47
CA TYR A 317 -20.40 13.60 -2.11
C TYR A 317 -19.08 13.25 -1.43
N VAL A 318 -18.06 14.03 -1.73
CA VAL A 318 -16.74 13.87 -1.10
C VAL A 318 -16.58 14.80 0.09
N HIS A 319 -16.08 14.24 1.21
CA HIS A 319 -15.82 14.92 2.46
C HIS A 319 -14.37 14.73 2.90
N ARG A 320 -13.82 15.67 3.64
CA ARG A 320 -12.53 15.51 4.29
C ARG A 320 -12.72 14.89 5.67
N VAL A 321 -11.94 13.85 5.96
CA VAL A 321 -11.95 13.11 7.23
C VAL A 321 -10.78 13.55 8.12
N ALA A 322 -9.58 13.66 7.53
CA ALA A 322 -8.39 14.09 8.26
C ALA A 322 -7.43 14.89 7.37
N GLY A 323 -6.58 15.65 8.04
CA GLY A 323 -5.60 16.51 7.42
C GLY A 323 -6.10 17.95 7.20
N THR A 324 -5.18 18.90 7.24
CA THR A 324 -5.47 20.31 6.97
C THR A 324 -5.63 20.56 5.47
N ALA A 325 -6.75 21.14 5.05
CA ALA A 325 -7.02 21.45 3.63
C ALA A 325 -5.88 22.26 2.98
N PRO A 326 -5.56 22.02 1.70
CA PRO A 326 -4.62 22.82 0.94
C PRO A 326 -4.97 24.32 1.00
N GLN A 327 -3.95 25.15 1.19
CA GLN A 327 -4.07 26.62 1.23
C GLN A 327 -3.48 27.20 -0.05
N ASP A 328 -4.24 28.00 -0.77
CA ASP A 328 -3.82 28.57 -2.06
C ASP A 328 -3.30 27.50 -3.05
N GLY A 329 -3.89 26.29 -3.01
CA GLY A 329 -3.48 25.16 -3.83
C GLY A 329 -2.22 24.44 -3.33
N VAL A 330 -1.68 24.80 -2.17
CA VAL A 330 -0.49 24.17 -1.57
C VAL A 330 -0.92 23.18 -0.49
N PRO A 331 -0.62 21.89 -0.63
CA PRO A 331 -0.87 20.87 0.40
C PRO A 331 -0.16 21.19 1.72
N GLN A 332 -0.78 20.85 2.85
CA GLN A 332 -0.30 21.18 4.19
C GLN A 332 0.25 19.94 4.90
N ASN A 333 1.46 19.54 4.56
CA ASN A 333 2.10 18.36 5.17
C ASN A 333 2.75 18.65 6.54
N GLY A 334 3.05 17.59 7.26
CA GLY A 334 3.78 17.61 8.53
C GLY A 334 3.23 16.63 9.55
N TYR A 335 3.64 16.79 10.81
CA TYR A 335 3.12 16.05 11.95
C TYR A 335 2.60 17.01 13.00
N ALA A 336 1.31 16.98 13.26
CA ALA A 336 0.65 17.75 14.32
C ALA A 336 -0.78 17.24 14.57
N GLY A 337 -1.36 17.63 15.69
CA GLY A 337 -2.80 17.53 15.94
C GLY A 337 -3.24 16.35 16.80
N ASP A 338 -2.34 15.49 17.29
CA ASP A 338 -2.71 14.40 18.19
C ASP A 338 -3.43 14.90 19.43
N GLY A 339 -4.49 14.16 19.80
CA GLY A 339 -5.41 14.53 20.89
C GLY A 339 -6.43 15.60 20.53
N GLY A 340 -6.48 16.03 19.27
CA GLY A 340 -7.44 17.03 18.76
C GLY A 340 -8.23 16.51 17.56
N PRO A 341 -9.04 17.39 16.92
CA PRO A 341 -9.83 17.03 15.74
C PRO A 341 -8.94 16.59 14.57
N ALA A 342 -9.27 15.47 13.94
CA ALA A 342 -8.53 14.95 12.79
C ALA A 342 -8.48 15.93 11.61
N LEU A 343 -9.51 16.77 11.45
CA LEU A 343 -9.58 17.81 10.41
C LEU A 343 -8.53 18.91 10.56
N ASP A 344 -8.01 19.12 11.76
CA ASP A 344 -6.98 20.14 12.06
C ASP A 344 -5.57 19.55 12.09
N ALA A 345 -5.45 18.24 11.97
CA ALA A 345 -4.17 17.54 11.99
C ALA A 345 -3.34 17.83 10.73
N LYS A 346 -2.03 17.68 10.85
CA LYS A 346 -1.12 17.60 9.70
C LYS A 346 -0.70 16.16 9.50
N LEU A 347 -0.81 15.71 8.27
CA LEU A 347 -0.40 14.39 7.80
C LEU A 347 0.79 14.55 6.83
N ASN A 348 1.53 13.48 6.61
CA ASN A 348 2.64 13.52 5.67
C ASN A 348 2.70 12.25 4.81
N PHE A 349 2.03 12.31 3.68
CA PHE A 349 1.94 11.19 2.74
C PHE A 349 1.16 10.00 3.34
N PRO A 350 -0.12 10.16 3.73
CA PRO A 350 -0.95 9.03 4.14
C PRO A 350 -1.15 8.09 2.95
N VAL A 351 -1.08 6.76 3.18
CA VAL A 351 -1.19 5.78 2.09
C VAL A 351 -2.27 4.75 2.35
N ASP A 352 -2.19 3.99 3.42
CA ASP A 352 -3.08 2.87 3.67
C ASP A 352 -4.04 3.11 4.83
N LEU A 353 -5.18 2.44 4.80
CA LEU A 353 -6.32 2.65 5.67
C LEU A 353 -6.91 1.30 6.09
N ALA A 354 -7.26 1.16 7.36
CA ALA A 354 -7.96 -0.02 7.88
C ALA A 354 -8.95 0.37 8.99
N PHE A 355 -10.18 -0.13 8.90
CA PHE A 355 -11.15 0.01 9.97
C PHE A 355 -11.04 -1.12 10.98
N ALA A 356 -11.02 -0.78 12.26
CA ALA A 356 -11.23 -1.72 13.33
C ALA A 356 -12.73 -1.99 13.53
N ASP A 357 -13.04 -3.08 14.25
CA ASP A 357 -14.43 -3.50 14.53
C ASP A 357 -15.23 -2.48 15.34
N ASP A 358 -14.56 -1.64 16.10
CA ASP A 358 -15.17 -0.55 16.89
C ASP A 358 -15.41 0.74 16.08
N GLY A 359 -14.99 0.75 14.80
CA GLY A 359 -15.10 1.89 13.91
C GLY A 359 -13.90 2.86 13.94
N THR A 360 -12.85 2.57 14.70
CA THR A 360 -11.59 3.32 14.66
C THR A 360 -10.93 3.14 13.29
N LEU A 361 -10.54 4.25 12.65
CA LEU A 361 -9.82 4.24 11.36
C LEU A 361 -8.32 4.36 11.61
N TYR A 362 -7.58 3.28 11.38
CA TYR A 362 -6.12 3.29 11.35
C TYR A 362 -5.61 3.68 9.97
N PHE A 363 -4.48 4.39 9.92
CA PHE A 363 -3.84 4.72 8.65
C PHE A 363 -2.34 4.91 8.80
N THR A 364 -1.62 4.63 7.71
CA THR A 364 -0.17 4.88 7.64
C THR A 364 0.11 6.34 7.32
N ASP A 365 0.88 7.01 8.16
CA ASP A 365 1.39 8.37 7.94
C ASP A 365 2.88 8.26 7.57
N VAL A 366 3.13 7.86 6.31
CA VAL A 366 4.35 7.20 5.83
C VAL A 366 5.61 8.03 6.09
N TYR A 367 5.61 9.31 5.71
CA TYR A 367 6.79 10.17 5.91
C TYR A 367 6.88 10.75 7.31
N ASN A 368 5.88 10.48 8.15
CA ASN A 368 5.98 10.65 9.61
C ASN A 368 6.41 9.36 10.31
N HIS A 369 6.65 8.25 9.58
CA HIS A 369 7.16 6.99 10.11
C HIS A 369 6.29 6.38 11.22
N CYS A 370 4.97 6.50 11.12
CA CYS A 370 4.05 5.98 12.13
C CYS A 370 2.72 5.54 11.53
N VAL A 371 1.94 4.81 12.33
CA VAL A 371 0.52 4.55 12.10
C VAL A 371 -0.26 5.43 13.06
N ARG A 372 -1.25 6.15 12.54
CA ARG A 372 -2.17 6.96 13.33
C ARG A 372 -3.57 6.38 13.30
N ALA A 373 -4.39 6.79 14.24
CA ALA A 373 -5.78 6.38 14.35
C ALA A 373 -6.70 7.59 14.47
N ILE A 374 -7.89 7.48 13.92
CA ILE A 374 -8.99 8.42 14.11
C ILE A 374 -10.08 7.65 14.83
N ASP A 375 -10.33 8.04 16.06
CA ASP A 375 -11.37 7.45 16.89
C ASP A 375 -12.76 7.90 16.41
N THR A 376 -13.82 7.18 16.81
CA THR A 376 -15.20 7.43 16.32
C THR A 376 -15.76 8.80 16.70
N ASP A 377 -15.13 9.51 17.66
CA ASP A 377 -15.47 10.90 18.00
C ASP A 377 -14.74 11.93 17.12
N GLY A 378 -13.93 11.49 16.15
CA GLY A 378 -13.15 12.33 15.25
C GLY A 378 -11.83 12.82 15.82
N THR A 379 -11.40 12.32 16.99
CA THR A 379 -10.09 12.62 17.58
C THR A 379 -9.00 11.79 16.91
N ILE A 380 -7.87 12.41 16.56
CA ILE A 380 -6.71 11.74 15.98
C ILE A 380 -5.64 11.50 17.04
N ARG A 381 -4.96 10.35 16.95
CA ARG A 381 -3.84 9.98 17.81
C ARG A 381 -2.79 9.16 17.06
N THR A 382 -1.58 9.11 17.58
CA THR A 382 -0.59 8.11 17.19
C THR A 382 -0.97 6.75 17.79
N ALA A 383 -0.96 5.70 16.99
CA ALA A 383 -1.26 4.32 17.38
C ALA A 383 -0.02 3.45 17.44
N VAL A 384 0.87 3.55 16.44
CA VAL A 384 2.12 2.76 16.38
C VAL A 384 3.25 3.66 15.88
N GLY A 385 4.39 3.56 16.53
CA GLY A 385 5.59 4.31 16.18
C GLY A 385 5.70 5.67 16.84
N LYS A 386 6.91 6.21 16.90
CA LYS A 386 7.20 7.60 17.27
C LYS A 386 7.18 8.45 16.04
N CYS A 387 6.07 9.15 15.79
CA CYS A 387 5.94 9.97 14.60
C CYS A 387 7.07 11.01 14.48
N GLY A 388 7.71 11.06 13.32
CA GLY A 388 8.85 11.92 13.03
C GLY A 388 10.23 11.28 13.28
N GLU A 389 10.27 10.08 13.87
CA GLU A 389 11.50 9.33 14.09
C GLU A 389 11.47 8.01 13.30
N SER A 390 12.48 7.78 12.46
CA SER A 390 12.61 6.52 11.71
C SER A 390 13.60 5.57 12.37
N GLY A 391 13.33 4.27 12.31
CA GLY A 391 14.23 3.24 12.82
C GLY A 391 13.58 1.87 12.85
N TYR A 392 14.28 0.90 13.46
CA TYR A 392 13.78 -0.46 13.69
C TYR A 392 14.10 -0.85 15.12
N GLU A 393 13.16 -0.57 16.02
CA GLU A 393 13.26 -0.84 17.44
C GLU A 393 11.88 -1.10 18.05
N GLY A 394 11.83 -1.62 19.27
CA GLY A 394 10.64 -1.66 20.10
C GLY A 394 9.89 -2.99 20.10
N ASP A 395 10.38 -4.05 19.45
CA ASP A 395 9.76 -5.38 19.53
C ASP A 395 9.70 -5.86 20.99
N GLY A 396 8.55 -6.43 21.38
CA GLY A 396 8.26 -6.84 22.74
C GLY A 396 7.84 -5.70 23.67
N GLY A 397 7.76 -4.47 23.18
CA GLY A 397 7.36 -3.27 23.93
C GLY A 397 6.05 -2.66 23.46
N PRO A 398 5.66 -1.52 24.07
CA PRO A 398 4.48 -0.76 23.67
C PRO A 398 4.59 -0.27 22.23
N PRO A 399 3.52 -0.39 21.39
CA PRO A 399 3.58 -0.03 19.99
C PRO A 399 3.86 1.46 19.75
N GLU A 400 3.42 2.35 20.63
CA GLU A 400 3.66 3.80 20.55
C GLU A 400 5.11 4.20 20.86
N GLU A 401 5.91 3.30 21.46
CA GLU A 401 7.33 3.52 21.71
C GLU A 401 8.25 2.93 20.64
N ALA A 402 7.69 2.15 19.72
CA ALA A 402 8.44 1.53 18.65
C ALA A 402 8.96 2.57 17.62
N LEU A 403 9.98 2.19 16.86
CA LEU A 403 10.40 2.92 15.66
C LEU A 403 10.00 2.13 14.42
N LEU A 404 9.35 2.80 13.49
CA LEU A 404 9.01 2.31 12.17
C LEU A 404 9.83 3.05 11.10
N ASN A 405 9.88 2.50 9.90
CA ASN A 405 10.52 3.16 8.77
C ASN A 405 9.66 3.06 7.51
N LEU A 406 9.05 4.19 7.15
CA LEU A 406 8.16 4.27 5.97
C LEU A 406 7.13 3.13 5.94
N PRO A 407 6.24 3.01 6.92
CA PRO A 407 5.19 1.99 6.91
C PRO A 407 4.21 2.31 5.78
N PHE A 408 4.08 1.43 4.78
CA PHE A 408 3.16 1.64 3.66
C PHE A 408 1.84 0.89 3.83
N GLY A 409 1.82 -0.27 4.49
CA GLY A 409 0.63 -1.09 4.67
C GLY A 409 0.17 -1.14 6.12
N VAL A 410 -1.15 -1.12 6.32
CA VAL A 410 -1.83 -1.39 7.59
C VAL A 410 -3.09 -2.18 7.34
N GLU A 411 -3.27 -3.25 8.09
CA GLU A 411 -4.45 -4.11 8.03
C GLU A 411 -5.01 -4.32 9.43
N TRP A 412 -6.33 -4.42 9.55
CA TRP A 412 -7.00 -4.89 10.76
C TRP A 412 -7.56 -6.28 10.53
N ALA A 413 -7.19 -7.23 11.37
CA ALA A 413 -7.63 -8.61 11.30
C ALA A 413 -7.89 -9.16 12.71
N ASP A 414 -9.15 -9.42 13.04
CA ASP A 414 -9.59 -10.08 14.27
C ASP A 414 -8.92 -9.54 15.56
N GLY A 415 -8.92 -8.21 15.74
CA GLY A 415 -8.33 -7.54 16.89
C GLY A 415 -6.81 -7.33 16.79
N THR A 416 -6.21 -7.70 15.67
CA THR A 416 -4.77 -7.51 15.42
C THR A 416 -4.55 -6.47 14.34
N LEU A 417 -3.66 -5.52 14.62
CA LEU A 417 -3.15 -4.60 13.62
C LEU A 417 -1.88 -5.19 13.00
N VAL A 418 -1.90 -5.36 11.67
CA VAL A 418 -0.75 -5.83 10.91
C VAL A 418 -0.15 -4.66 10.16
N VAL A 419 1.16 -4.44 10.29
CA VAL A 419 1.87 -3.29 9.73
C VAL A 419 2.97 -3.78 8.79
N SER A 420 2.92 -3.36 7.54
CA SER A 420 4.05 -3.48 6.62
C SER A 420 5.05 -2.37 6.93
N ASP A 421 6.06 -2.66 7.75
CA ASP A 421 7.16 -1.75 8.10
C ASP A 421 8.18 -1.76 6.95
N THR A 422 7.75 -1.17 5.84
CA THR A 422 8.29 -1.32 4.47
C THR A 422 9.76 -0.98 4.39
N GLY A 423 10.17 0.16 4.96
CA GLY A 423 11.55 0.60 4.93
C GLY A 423 12.50 -0.25 5.80
N ASN A 424 11.94 -1.03 6.72
CA ASN A 424 12.67 -2.01 7.52
C ASN A 424 12.61 -3.43 6.93
N ASN A 425 11.87 -3.64 5.85
CA ASN A 425 11.71 -4.94 5.18
C ASN A 425 11.13 -6.04 6.10
N VAL A 426 10.19 -5.68 6.96
CA VAL A 426 9.55 -6.59 7.91
C VAL A 426 8.04 -6.39 7.95
N ILE A 427 7.33 -7.41 8.44
CA ILE A 427 5.92 -7.32 8.85
C ILE A 427 5.87 -7.40 10.37
N ARG A 428 5.11 -6.50 10.98
CA ARG A 428 4.93 -6.42 12.42
C ARG A 428 3.45 -6.53 12.79
N THR A 429 3.15 -7.16 13.92
CA THR A 429 1.79 -7.33 14.43
C THR A 429 1.65 -6.74 15.81
N ILE A 430 0.44 -6.26 16.12
CA ILE A 430 0.05 -5.74 17.42
C ILE A 430 -1.34 -6.28 17.75
N VAL A 431 -1.48 -7.11 18.78
CA VAL A 431 -2.80 -7.46 19.33
C VAL A 431 -3.30 -6.26 20.12
N MET A 432 -4.36 -5.64 19.60
CA MET A 432 -4.92 -4.43 20.22
C MET A 432 -5.75 -4.78 21.46
N PRO A 433 -5.77 -3.89 22.48
CA PRO A 433 -6.46 -4.13 23.76
C PRO A 433 -7.99 -4.12 23.65
#